data_69f4ae184f787890fb1f2a2b4a80f1a4
#
_entry.id   69f4ae184f787890fb1f2a2b4a80f1a4
#
_cell.length_a   1.000
_cell.length_b   1.000
_cell.length_c   1.000
_cell.angle_alpha   90.00
_cell.angle_beta   90.00
_cell.angle_gamma   90.00
#
_symmetry.space_group_name_H-M   'P 1'
#
loop_
_entity.id
_entity.type
_entity.pdbx_description
1 polymer ?
#
loop_
_entity_poly.entity_id
_entity_poly.type
_entity_poly.pdbx_seq_one_letter_code
_entity_poly.pdbx_strand_id
1 'polypeptide(L)'
;LNSQDQLPADMPEGLRHAVSQFMQALAAAPNEAEVELRMGEVQVTSFHKGVDYTGEEQEYPLQLADESEGTIRLMALAPAVERVLQTGGVLLVDELEQKMHPMLMEFLVNKFQAPSCNPNHAQLIFTTHNTTLLNCTLIRKDQVYFVDKDSKNSASVLYSITEFSTPTAENVLKNYLVGKYGAI
;
A
#
# COMPACT_ATOMS: atom_id res chain seq x y z
N LEU A 1 21.69 31.62 -9.87
CA LEU A 1 21.17 30.65 -8.90
C LEU A 1 21.82 31.00 -7.56
N ASN A 2 21.02 31.48 -6.62
CA ASN A 2 21.46 31.81 -5.28
C ASN A 2 21.74 30.54 -4.47
N SER A 3 22.65 30.62 -3.50
CA SER A 3 23.07 29.50 -2.63
C SER A 3 21.95 28.90 -1.75
N GLN A 4 20.70 29.36 -1.92
CA GLN A 4 19.51 28.82 -1.25
C GLN A 4 18.79 27.69 -2.07
N ASP A 5 19.21 27.48 -3.33
CA ASP A 5 18.57 26.52 -4.24
C ASP A 5 19.27 25.14 -4.27
N GLN A 6 20.14 24.86 -3.32
CA GLN A 6 20.81 23.54 -3.24
C GLN A 6 19.91 22.54 -2.53
N LEU A 7 19.65 21.42 -3.22
CA LEU A 7 18.93 20.28 -2.65
C LEU A 7 19.62 19.78 -1.36
N PRO A 8 18.88 19.36 -0.33
CA PRO A 8 19.44 18.86 0.92
C PRO A 8 20.52 17.79 0.68
N ALA A 9 21.63 17.88 1.39
CA ALA A 9 22.77 16.99 1.21
C ALA A 9 22.48 15.54 1.60
N ASP A 10 21.48 15.33 2.47
CA ASP A 10 20.99 14.05 2.97
C ASP A 10 19.90 13.42 2.11
N MET A 11 19.49 14.09 1.03
CA MET A 11 18.49 13.54 0.11
C MET A 11 19.03 12.32 -0.63
N PRO A 12 18.27 11.20 -0.70
CA PRO A 12 18.65 10.00 -1.47
C PRO A 12 19.00 10.33 -2.92
N GLU A 13 20.07 9.73 -3.44
CA GLU A 13 20.64 10.08 -4.75
C GLU A 13 19.63 9.96 -5.91
N GLY A 14 18.77 8.90 -5.90
CA GLY A 14 17.71 8.71 -6.89
C GLY A 14 16.66 9.81 -6.85
N LEU A 15 16.28 10.29 -5.66
CA LEU A 15 15.34 11.40 -5.50
C LEU A 15 15.96 12.73 -5.94
N ARG A 16 17.22 12.96 -5.60
CA ARG A 16 17.99 14.13 -6.03
C ARG A 16 18.06 14.20 -7.56
N HIS A 17 18.33 13.07 -8.21
CA HIS A 17 18.38 13.00 -9.68
C HIS A 17 17.01 13.30 -10.30
N ALA A 18 15.92 12.72 -9.79
CA ALA A 18 14.57 12.97 -10.27
C ALA A 18 14.14 14.44 -10.11
N VAL A 19 14.43 15.05 -8.96
CA VAL A 19 14.15 16.48 -8.71
C VAL A 19 14.98 17.35 -9.64
N SER A 20 16.27 17.03 -9.85
CA SER A 20 17.14 17.78 -10.76
C SER A 20 16.65 17.71 -12.22
N GLN A 21 16.22 16.54 -12.70
CA GLN A 21 15.61 16.38 -14.03
C GLN A 21 14.31 17.17 -14.17
N PHE A 22 13.46 17.16 -13.15
CA PHE A 22 12.23 17.92 -13.13
C PHE A 22 12.48 19.42 -13.19
N MET A 23 13.46 19.93 -12.40
CA MET A 23 13.85 21.34 -12.42
C MET A 23 14.44 21.76 -13.77
N GLN A 24 15.22 20.88 -14.42
CA GLN A 24 15.73 21.14 -15.78
C GLN A 24 14.60 21.18 -16.82
N ALA A 25 13.62 20.30 -16.69
CA ALA A 25 12.45 20.29 -17.60
C ALA A 25 11.61 21.58 -17.44
N LEU A 26 11.44 22.05 -16.20
CA LEU A 26 10.75 23.34 -15.93
C LEU A 26 11.52 24.54 -16.50
N ALA A 27 12.85 24.55 -16.37
CA ALA A 27 13.70 25.63 -16.90
C ALA A 27 13.72 25.67 -18.44
N ALA A 28 13.42 24.53 -19.09
CA ALA A 28 13.34 24.42 -20.56
C ALA A 28 11.95 24.75 -21.12
N ALA A 29 10.94 24.95 -20.26
CA ALA A 29 9.58 25.31 -20.70
C ALA A 29 9.53 26.78 -21.13
N PRO A 30 8.86 27.13 -22.25
CA PRO A 30 8.75 28.51 -22.70
C PRO A 30 7.98 29.35 -21.66
N ASN A 31 8.55 30.49 -21.35
CA ASN A 31 8.13 31.50 -20.36
C ASN A 31 6.68 31.94 -20.53
N GLU A 32 5.77 31.50 -19.66
CA GLU A 32 4.55 32.27 -19.30
C GLU A 32 4.02 31.96 -17.90
N ALA A 33 4.72 31.17 -17.09
CA ALA A 33 4.37 31.03 -15.67
C ALA A 33 5.66 31.02 -14.82
N GLU A 34 5.82 32.02 -13.97
CA GLU A 34 6.77 31.94 -12.84
C GLU A 34 6.24 30.86 -11.88
N VAL A 35 6.80 29.66 -11.99
CA VAL A 35 6.55 28.59 -11.02
C VAL A 35 7.56 28.74 -9.90
N GLU A 36 7.18 29.40 -8.83
CA GLU A 36 7.96 29.46 -7.59
C GLU A 36 7.81 28.10 -6.85
N LEU A 37 8.77 27.20 -7.04
CA LEU A 37 8.83 25.94 -6.30
C LEU A 37 9.45 26.22 -4.91
N ARG A 38 8.60 26.29 -3.90
CA ARG A 38 9.05 26.29 -2.49
C ARG A 38 9.11 24.85 -2.01
N MET A 39 10.32 24.32 -1.89
CA MET A 39 10.52 23.07 -1.13
C MET A 39 10.48 23.45 0.36
N GLY A 40 9.32 23.22 0.98
CA GLY A 40 9.15 23.32 2.43
C GLY A 40 9.26 21.93 3.06
N GLU A 41 9.76 21.89 4.28
CA GLU A 41 9.64 20.72 5.12
C GLU A 41 8.15 20.51 5.47
N VAL A 42 7.56 19.42 5.01
CA VAL A 42 6.18 19.08 5.36
C VAL A 42 6.21 18.30 6.66
N GLN A 43 5.81 18.94 7.75
CA GLN A 43 5.59 18.27 9.02
C GLN A 43 4.14 17.77 9.08
N VAL A 44 3.97 16.47 9.26
CA VAL A 44 2.68 15.85 9.45
C VAL A 44 2.47 15.60 10.94
N THR A 45 1.39 16.13 11.48
CA THR A 45 0.97 15.93 12.87
C THR A 45 -0.42 15.31 12.86
N SER A 46 -0.57 14.18 13.54
CA SER A 46 -1.87 13.56 13.79
C SER A 46 -2.43 14.04 15.13
N PHE A 47 -3.74 14.00 15.28
CA PHE A 47 -4.41 14.36 16.52
C PHE A 47 -5.19 13.17 17.04
N HIS A 48 -4.82 12.70 18.22
CA HIS A 48 -5.44 11.57 18.89
C HIS A 48 -6.40 12.06 19.98
N LYS A 49 -7.64 11.58 19.94
CA LYS A 49 -8.58 11.81 21.01
C LYS A 49 -8.25 10.94 22.22
N GLY A 50 -8.15 11.54 23.36
CA GLY A 50 -7.89 10.86 24.62
C GLY A 50 -8.67 11.54 25.75
N VAL A 51 -8.60 10.94 26.94
CA VAL A 51 -9.22 11.47 28.14
C VAL A 51 -8.08 11.83 29.09
N ASP A 52 -8.11 13.04 29.64
CA ASP A 52 -7.11 13.46 30.60
C ASP A 52 -7.38 12.86 32.00
N TYR A 53 -6.50 13.18 32.96
CA TYR A 53 -6.61 12.67 34.34
C TYR A 53 -7.86 13.20 35.09
N THR A 54 -8.54 14.21 34.57
CA THR A 54 -9.80 14.73 35.11
C THR A 54 -11.03 14.08 34.50
N GLY A 55 -10.86 13.28 33.43
CA GLY A 55 -11.94 12.66 32.67
C GLY A 55 -12.47 13.52 31.53
N GLU A 56 -11.79 14.62 31.19
CA GLU A 56 -12.18 15.48 30.07
C GLU A 56 -11.55 14.99 28.76
N GLU A 57 -12.34 15.04 27.67
CA GLU A 57 -11.83 14.69 26.34
C GLU A 57 -10.89 15.77 25.82
N GLN A 58 -9.71 15.37 25.37
CA GLN A 58 -8.71 16.23 24.78
C GLN A 58 -8.12 15.63 23.52
N GLU A 59 -7.59 16.49 22.64
CA GLU A 59 -6.81 16.07 21.47
C GLU A 59 -5.31 16.22 21.74
N TYR A 60 -4.59 15.14 21.54
CA TYR A 60 -3.14 15.07 21.74
C TYR A 60 -2.44 15.04 20.39
N PRO A 61 -1.58 16.05 20.08
CA PRO A 61 -0.80 16.04 18.86
C PRO A 61 0.30 14.99 18.95
N LEU A 62 0.46 14.21 17.89
CA LEU A 62 1.52 13.22 17.74
C LEU A 62 2.30 13.48 16.44
N GLN A 63 3.62 13.54 16.52
CA GLN A 63 4.45 13.65 15.34
C GLN A 63 4.38 12.35 14.52
N LEU A 64 4.51 12.45 13.20
CA LEU A 64 4.47 11.27 12.33
C LEU A 64 5.52 10.21 12.73
N ALA A 65 6.68 10.65 13.23
CA ALA A 65 7.75 9.76 13.68
C ALA A 65 7.38 8.94 14.93
N ASP A 66 6.39 9.41 15.71
CA ASP A 66 5.90 8.76 16.93
C ASP A 66 4.67 7.88 16.67
N GLU A 67 4.16 7.89 15.42
CA GLU A 67 3.05 7.04 15.00
C GLU A 67 3.46 5.58 14.87
N SER A 68 2.47 4.69 14.93
CA SER A 68 2.71 3.27 14.64
C SER A 68 3.15 3.07 13.19
N GLU A 69 4.04 2.09 12.96
CA GLU A 69 4.47 1.74 11.60
C GLU A 69 3.29 1.41 10.68
N GLY A 70 2.22 0.81 11.23
CA GLY A 70 0.99 0.52 10.50
C GLY A 70 0.24 1.77 10.07
N THR A 71 0.16 2.78 10.94
CA THR A 71 -0.41 4.10 10.63
C THR A 71 0.37 4.78 9.52
N ILE A 72 1.71 4.79 9.63
CA ILE A 72 2.60 5.38 8.62
C ILE A 72 2.42 4.68 7.26
N ARG A 73 2.36 3.35 7.26
CA ARG A 73 2.16 2.54 6.04
C ARG A 73 0.80 2.84 5.40
N LEU A 74 -0.26 2.91 6.20
CA LEU A 74 -1.60 3.25 5.71
C LEU A 74 -1.64 4.66 5.11
N MET A 75 -1.04 5.64 5.77
CA MET A 75 -0.93 7.02 5.27
C MET A 75 -0.17 7.08 3.94
N ALA A 76 0.90 6.30 3.79
CA ALA A 76 1.66 6.23 2.55
C ALA A 76 0.86 5.60 1.39
N LEU A 77 0.02 4.60 1.67
CA LEU A 77 -0.82 3.94 0.67
C LEU A 77 -2.09 4.72 0.33
N ALA A 78 -2.65 5.46 1.27
CA ALA A 78 -3.95 6.11 1.13
C ALA A 78 -4.10 6.99 -0.13
N PRO A 79 -3.14 7.85 -0.52
CA PRO A 79 -3.26 8.64 -1.73
C PRO A 79 -3.32 7.80 -3.01
N ALA A 80 -2.56 6.70 -3.08
CA ALA A 80 -2.57 5.79 -4.22
C ALA A 80 -3.89 5.02 -4.31
N VAL A 81 -4.38 4.51 -3.18
CA VAL A 81 -5.67 3.83 -3.07
C VAL A 81 -6.80 4.75 -3.50
N GLU A 82 -6.86 5.96 -2.95
CA GLU A 82 -7.91 6.93 -3.27
C GLU A 82 -7.90 7.29 -4.75
N ARG A 83 -6.73 7.60 -5.31
CA ARG A 83 -6.57 7.92 -6.72
C ARG A 83 -7.07 6.79 -7.62
N VAL A 84 -6.69 5.54 -7.32
CA VAL A 84 -7.06 4.39 -8.14
C VAL A 84 -8.56 4.12 -8.06
N LEU A 85 -9.17 4.22 -6.87
CA LEU A 85 -10.63 4.09 -6.69
C LEU A 85 -11.41 5.17 -7.46
N GLN A 86 -10.87 6.40 -7.53
CA GLN A 86 -11.49 7.49 -8.30
C GLN A 86 -11.36 7.31 -9.80
N THR A 87 -10.26 6.73 -10.29
CA THR A 87 -9.98 6.63 -11.73
C THR A 87 -10.35 5.30 -12.38
N GLY A 88 -10.60 4.24 -11.58
CA GLY A 88 -10.83 2.88 -12.09
C GLY A 88 -9.56 2.17 -12.54
N GLY A 89 -8.39 2.57 -12.01
CA GLY A 89 -7.10 2.00 -12.39
C GLY A 89 -6.74 0.71 -11.66
N VAL A 90 -5.48 0.29 -11.79
CA VAL A 90 -4.92 -0.89 -11.13
C VAL A 90 -3.85 -0.45 -10.12
N LEU A 91 -3.94 -0.92 -8.89
CA LEU A 91 -2.93 -0.74 -7.85
C LEU A 91 -2.21 -2.08 -7.61
N LEU A 92 -0.88 -2.05 -7.70
CA LEU A 92 -0.02 -3.19 -7.40
C LEU A 92 0.69 -2.93 -6.08
N VAL A 93 0.59 -3.85 -5.13
CA VAL A 93 1.23 -3.73 -3.81
C VAL A 93 1.95 -5.02 -3.48
N ASP A 94 3.25 -4.92 -3.24
CA ASP A 94 4.02 -6.04 -2.74
C ASP A 94 3.96 -6.07 -1.21
N GLU A 95 3.78 -7.27 -0.63
CA GLU A 95 3.64 -7.50 0.81
C GLU A 95 2.63 -6.54 1.47
N LEU A 96 1.36 -6.64 1.08
CA LEU A 96 0.31 -5.73 1.57
C LEU A 96 0.23 -5.68 3.10
N GLU A 97 0.48 -6.81 3.76
CA GLU A 97 0.46 -6.93 5.23
C GLU A 97 1.64 -6.27 5.95
N GLN A 98 2.70 -5.90 5.21
CA GLN A 98 3.92 -5.39 5.84
C GLN A 98 3.63 -4.26 6.81
N LYS A 99 3.97 -4.49 8.10
CA LYS A 99 3.76 -3.54 9.21
C LYS A 99 2.31 -3.15 9.50
N MET A 100 1.33 -3.77 8.85
CA MET A 100 -0.09 -3.49 9.07
C MET A 100 -0.76 -4.55 9.94
N HIS A 101 -1.68 -4.09 10.79
CA HIS A 101 -2.58 -5.01 11.50
C HIS A 101 -3.50 -5.73 10.50
N PRO A 102 -3.82 -7.04 10.67
CA PRO A 102 -4.67 -7.77 9.76
C PRO A 102 -6.00 -7.07 9.44
N MET A 103 -6.63 -6.43 10.42
CA MET A 103 -7.89 -5.69 10.21
C MET A 103 -7.73 -4.49 9.26
N LEU A 104 -6.56 -3.84 9.23
CA LEU A 104 -6.31 -2.74 8.28
C LEU A 104 -6.16 -3.27 6.85
N MET A 105 -5.53 -4.42 6.71
CA MET A 105 -5.42 -5.11 5.42
C MET A 105 -6.81 -5.53 4.90
N GLU A 106 -7.63 -6.16 5.76
CA GLU A 106 -9.02 -6.50 5.41
C GLU A 106 -9.84 -5.25 5.03
N PHE A 107 -9.69 -4.17 5.75
CA PHE A 107 -10.31 -2.89 5.43
C PHE A 107 -9.93 -2.39 4.04
N LEU A 108 -8.64 -2.42 3.69
CA LEU A 108 -8.17 -2.02 2.36
C LEU A 108 -8.74 -2.93 1.26
N VAL A 109 -8.68 -4.23 1.44
CA VAL A 109 -9.24 -5.19 0.48
C VAL A 109 -10.75 -4.96 0.30
N ASN A 110 -11.47 -4.74 1.40
CA ASN A 110 -12.91 -4.48 1.36
C ASN A 110 -13.26 -3.21 0.57
N LYS A 111 -12.43 -2.16 0.62
CA LYS A 111 -12.64 -0.96 -0.20
C LYS A 111 -12.68 -1.26 -1.70
N PHE A 112 -11.89 -2.21 -2.18
CA PHE A 112 -11.90 -2.61 -3.58
C PHE A 112 -13.03 -3.60 -3.91
N GLN A 113 -13.50 -4.38 -2.96
CA GLN A 113 -14.58 -5.36 -3.14
C GLN A 113 -15.98 -4.75 -3.01
N ALA A 114 -16.13 -3.71 -2.20
CA ALA A 114 -17.43 -3.09 -1.97
C ALA A 114 -17.84 -2.15 -3.11
N PRO A 115 -18.97 -2.39 -3.80
CA PRO A 115 -19.40 -1.55 -4.93
C PRO A 115 -19.61 -0.08 -4.55
N SER A 116 -20.00 0.19 -3.30
CA SER A 116 -20.19 1.55 -2.79
C SER A 116 -18.88 2.33 -2.65
N CYS A 117 -17.76 1.63 -2.44
CA CYS A 117 -16.44 2.23 -2.30
C CYS A 117 -15.66 2.25 -3.62
N ASN A 118 -16.02 1.37 -4.57
CA ASN A 118 -15.33 1.16 -5.83
C ASN A 118 -16.28 1.23 -7.04
N PRO A 119 -16.95 2.35 -7.27
CA PRO A 119 -17.90 2.51 -8.38
C PRO A 119 -17.22 2.49 -9.75
N ASN A 120 -15.90 2.78 -9.82
CA ASN A 120 -15.14 2.83 -11.05
C ASN A 120 -14.39 1.54 -11.38
N HIS A 121 -14.66 0.45 -10.64
CA HIS A 121 -14.09 -0.88 -10.86
C HIS A 121 -12.54 -0.92 -10.83
N ALA A 122 -11.94 -0.15 -9.93
CA ALA A 122 -10.51 -0.21 -9.66
C ALA A 122 -10.09 -1.63 -9.22
N GLN A 123 -8.87 -2.01 -9.53
CA GLN A 123 -8.34 -3.33 -9.20
C GLN A 123 -7.17 -3.22 -8.22
N LEU A 124 -7.15 -4.09 -7.21
CA LEU A 124 -6.03 -4.28 -6.30
C LEU A 124 -5.40 -5.64 -6.58
N ILE A 125 -4.13 -5.64 -6.96
CA ILE A 125 -3.31 -6.84 -7.09
C ILE A 125 -2.22 -6.75 -6.05
N PHE A 126 -2.10 -7.76 -5.20
CA PHE A 126 -1.12 -7.73 -4.12
C PHE A 126 -0.52 -9.10 -3.83
N THR A 127 0.69 -9.10 -3.30
CA THR A 127 1.29 -10.27 -2.68
C THR A 127 1.10 -10.21 -1.17
N THR A 128 1.06 -11.38 -0.53
CA THR A 128 0.95 -11.48 0.93
C THR A 128 1.45 -12.83 1.43
N HIS A 129 2.09 -12.82 2.60
CA HIS A 129 2.37 -14.02 3.39
C HIS A 129 1.29 -14.27 4.46
N ASN A 130 0.32 -13.36 4.59
CA ASN A 130 -0.75 -13.48 5.58
C ASN A 130 -1.85 -14.43 5.12
N THR A 131 -1.84 -15.62 5.68
CA THR A 131 -2.80 -16.69 5.35
C THR A 131 -4.20 -16.45 5.91
N THR A 132 -4.42 -15.45 6.77
CA THR A 132 -5.75 -15.17 7.34
C THR A 132 -6.78 -14.82 6.26
N LEU A 133 -6.34 -14.20 5.17
CA LEU A 133 -7.20 -13.86 4.02
C LEU A 133 -7.77 -15.10 3.32
N LEU A 134 -7.15 -16.28 3.43
CA LEU A 134 -7.66 -17.53 2.86
C LEU A 134 -8.92 -18.03 3.56
N ASN A 135 -9.20 -17.55 4.78
CA ASN A 135 -10.44 -17.82 5.52
C ASN A 135 -11.45 -16.67 5.41
N CYS A 136 -11.08 -15.60 4.77
CA CYS A 136 -11.89 -14.40 4.67
C CYS A 136 -12.96 -14.57 3.61
N THR A 137 -14.18 -14.15 3.89
CA THR A 137 -15.28 -14.12 2.92
C THR A 137 -15.14 -13.00 1.90
N LEU A 138 -14.15 -12.11 2.09
CA LEU A 138 -13.88 -10.97 1.21
C LEU A 138 -13.23 -11.38 -0.12
N ILE A 139 -12.48 -12.48 -0.14
CA ILE A 139 -11.73 -12.90 -1.33
C ILE A 139 -12.35 -14.20 -1.85
N ARG A 140 -12.71 -14.20 -3.14
CA ARG A 140 -13.20 -15.40 -3.82
C ARG A 140 -12.03 -16.30 -4.21
N LYS A 141 -12.28 -17.60 -4.32
CA LYS A 141 -11.25 -18.58 -4.71
C LYS A 141 -10.59 -18.25 -6.05
N ASP A 142 -11.35 -17.75 -7.01
CA ASP A 142 -10.84 -17.36 -8.33
C ASP A 142 -9.89 -16.14 -8.30
N GLN A 143 -9.82 -15.44 -7.18
CA GLN A 143 -8.91 -14.30 -6.96
C GLN A 143 -7.61 -14.73 -6.25
N VAL A 144 -7.48 -16.02 -5.87
CA VAL A 144 -6.31 -16.51 -5.14
C VAL A 144 -5.37 -17.25 -6.07
N TYR A 145 -4.13 -16.80 -6.08
CA TYR A 145 -3.03 -17.41 -6.81
C TYR A 145 -1.89 -17.77 -5.87
N PHE A 146 -1.20 -18.86 -6.17
CA PHE A 146 -0.01 -19.28 -5.47
C PHE A 146 1.21 -19.13 -6.37
N VAL A 147 2.34 -18.78 -5.77
CA VAL A 147 3.64 -18.77 -6.43
C VAL A 147 4.50 -19.83 -5.75
N ASP A 148 4.94 -20.82 -6.51
CA ASP A 148 5.86 -21.85 -6.04
C ASP A 148 7.19 -21.74 -6.78
N LYS A 149 8.29 -21.93 -6.07
CA LYS A 149 9.64 -21.89 -6.62
C LYS A 149 10.22 -23.28 -6.68
N ASP A 150 10.48 -23.77 -7.90
CA ASP A 150 11.17 -25.04 -8.10
C ASP A 150 12.61 -24.93 -7.54
N SER A 151 12.91 -25.79 -6.57
CA SER A 151 14.21 -25.85 -5.90
C SER A 151 15.37 -26.28 -6.82
N LYS A 152 15.08 -26.93 -7.95
CA LYS A 152 16.10 -27.47 -8.87
C LYS A 152 16.55 -26.46 -9.91
N ASN A 153 15.61 -25.71 -10.48
CA ASN A 153 15.90 -24.79 -11.57
C ASN A 153 15.66 -23.30 -11.21
N SER A 154 15.23 -23.06 -9.96
CA SER A 154 14.89 -21.71 -9.46
C SER A 154 13.80 -20.98 -10.25
N ALA A 155 13.05 -21.69 -11.10
CA ALA A 155 11.92 -21.11 -11.81
C ALA A 155 10.73 -20.96 -10.85
N SER A 156 10.00 -19.87 -11.00
CA SER A 156 8.76 -19.66 -10.27
C SER A 156 7.57 -19.98 -11.16
N VAL A 157 6.58 -20.66 -10.61
CA VAL A 157 5.33 -21.00 -11.29
C VAL A 157 4.17 -20.32 -10.56
N LEU A 158 3.34 -19.60 -11.31
CA LEU A 158 2.11 -18.99 -10.83
C LEU A 158 0.93 -19.87 -11.25
N TYR A 159 0.07 -20.23 -10.31
CA TYR A 159 -1.13 -21.03 -10.57
C TYR A 159 -2.30 -20.61 -9.69
N SER A 160 -3.52 -20.79 -10.20
CA SER A 160 -4.74 -20.47 -9.45
C SER A 160 -5.14 -21.61 -8.51
N ILE A 161 -5.71 -21.28 -7.36
CA ILE A 161 -6.33 -22.28 -6.49
C ILE A 161 -7.45 -23.05 -7.20
N THR A 162 -8.06 -22.45 -8.23
CA THR A 162 -9.14 -23.10 -9.00
C THR A 162 -8.66 -24.25 -9.89
N GLU A 163 -7.35 -24.38 -10.12
CA GLU A 163 -6.75 -25.53 -10.83
C GLU A 163 -6.81 -26.81 -9.98
N PHE A 164 -6.99 -26.66 -8.67
CA PHE A 164 -7.22 -27.78 -7.77
C PHE A 164 -8.71 -28.04 -7.66
N SER A 165 -9.13 -29.32 -7.76
CA SER A 165 -10.53 -29.71 -7.52
C SER A 165 -10.89 -29.54 -6.05
N THR A 166 -11.33 -28.33 -5.69
CA THR A 166 -11.70 -28.00 -4.31
C THR A 166 -13.22 -27.97 -4.17
N PRO A 167 -13.82 -28.86 -3.36
CA PRO A 167 -15.24 -28.76 -3.00
C PRO A 167 -15.56 -27.39 -2.41
N THR A 168 -16.78 -26.91 -2.62
CA THR A 168 -17.20 -25.56 -2.19
C THR A 168 -17.04 -25.33 -0.69
N ALA A 169 -17.17 -26.40 0.12
CA ALA A 169 -17.08 -26.36 1.59
C ALA A 169 -15.65 -26.60 2.12
N GLU A 170 -14.63 -26.67 1.26
CA GLU A 170 -13.28 -26.99 1.70
C GLU A 170 -12.60 -25.79 2.41
N ASN A 171 -11.97 -26.07 3.56
CA ASN A 171 -11.18 -25.06 4.28
C ASN A 171 -9.84 -24.85 3.58
N VAL A 172 -9.75 -23.78 2.80
CA VAL A 172 -8.57 -23.42 1.99
C VAL A 172 -7.36 -23.21 2.86
N LEU A 173 -7.49 -22.50 3.98
CA LEU A 173 -6.38 -22.23 4.90
C LEU A 173 -5.78 -23.52 5.45
N LYS A 174 -6.63 -24.45 5.92
CA LYS A 174 -6.16 -25.73 6.46
C LYS A 174 -5.37 -26.52 5.41
N ASN A 175 -5.88 -26.55 4.18
CA ASN A 175 -5.23 -27.27 3.09
C ASN A 175 -3.92 -26.65 2.66
N TYR A 176 -3.85 -25.32 2.66
CA TYR A 176 -2.60 -24.59 2.41
C TYR A 176 -1.55 -24.97 3.47
N LEU A 177 -1.90 -24.88 4.76
CA LEU A 177 -0.99 -25.18 5.86
C LEU A 177 -0.47 -26.63 5.90
N VAL A 178 -1.19 -27.58 5.30
CA VAL A 178 -0.72 -28.97 5.15
C VAL A 178 -0.03 -29.24 3.81
N GLY A 179 0.24 -28.19 3.01
CA GLY A 179 0.97 -28.29 1.76
C GLY A 179 0.20 -28.85 0.57
N LYS A 180 -1.14 -28.92 0.65
CA LYS A 180 -1.97 -29.48 -0.45
C LYS A 180 -1.81 -28.74 -1.77
N TYR A 181 -1.52 -27.45 -1.71
CA TYR A 181 -1.38 -26.58 -2.88
C TYR A 181 0.06 -26.32 -3.28
N GLY A 182 1.05 -26.83 -2.56
CA GLY A 182 2.44 -26.37 -2.71
C GLY A 182 2.65 -24.98 -2.12
N ALA A 183 3.67 -24.26 -2.58
CA ALA A 183 3.94 -22.85 -2.23
C ALA A 183 4.09 -22.58 -0.71
N ILE A 184 4.81 -23.47 0.02
CA ILE A 184 5.12 -23.33 1.45
C ILE A 184 6.60 -22.98 1.63
#